data_a618b55e76da330ea8c57f617aa7de4a
#
_entry.id   a618b55e76da330ea8c57f617aa7de4a
#
_cell.length_a   1.000
_cell.length_b   1.000
_cell.length_c   1.000
_cell.angle_alpha   90.00
_cell.angle_beta   90.00
_cell.angle_gamma   90.00
#
_symmetry.space_group_name_H-M   'P 1'
#
loop_
_entity.id
_entity.type
_entity.pdbx_description
1 polymer ?
#
loop_
_entity_poly.entity_id
_entity_poly.type
_entity_poly.pdbx_seq_one_letter_code
_entity_poly.pdbx_strand_id
1 'polypeptide(L)'
;MSTSERQLVVAVVKGYRRVERVMEGFLEIGLPGATIVDAKGMGQIVSTELPVFSGFRSLFPGGGEESYLILSVVAAEQVEEAIGMLRDVCEDFSAKGTGIVFTLPVSGFVGPG
;
A
#
# COMPACT_ATOMS: atom_id res chain seq x y z
N MET A 1 -14.01 -26.16 12.03
CA MET A 1 -14.04 -24.88 11.38
C MET A 1 -12.65 -24.40 11.10
N SER A 2 -12.49 -23.95 9.95
CA SER A 2 -11.21 -23.38 9.65
C SER A 2 -10.99 -22.17 10.52
N THR A 3 -9.94 -22.23 11.26
CA THR A 3 -9.53 -21.07 12.02
C THR A 3 -8.51 -20.28 11.22
N SER A 4 -8.62 -20.35 9.91
CA SER A 4 -7.67 -19.63 9.12
C SER A 4 -7.73 -18.18 9.51
N GLU A 5 -6.69 -17.75 10.11
CA GLU A 5 -6.55 -16.36 10.45
C GLU A 5 -6.33 -15.56 9.20
N ARG A 6 -6.86 -14.37 9.23
CA ARG A 6 -6.68 -13.45 8.11
C ARG A 6 -6.01 -12.19 8.59
N GLN A 7 -5.30 -11.57 7.68
CA GLN A 7 -4.64 -10.30 7.91
C GLN A 7 -5.08 -9.32 6.86
N LEU A 8 -5.21 -8.07 7.24
CA LEU A 8 -5.40 -7.00 6.28
C LEU A 8 -4.02 -6.45 5.93
N VAL A 9 -3.65 -6.57 4.68
CA VAL A 9 -2.44 -5.93 4.17
C VAL A 9 -2.82 -4.54 3.70
N VAL A 10 -2.16 -3.53 4.24
CA VAL A 10 -2.38 -2.14 3.88
C VAL A 10 -1.09 -1.62 3.28
N ALA A 11 -1.16 -1.15 2.04
CA ALA A 11 -0.01 -0.55 1.40
C ALA A 11 -0.38 0.83 0.91
N VAL A 12 0.47 1.81 1.22
CA VAL A 12 0.36 3.14 0.63
C VAL A 12 1.47 3.24 -0.39
N VAL A 13 1.09 3.42 -1.65
CA VAL A 13 2.02 3.34 -2.77
C VAL A 13 1.95 4.62 -3.56
N LYS A 14 3.08 5.14 -3.95
CA LYS A 14 3.16 6.37 -4.74
C LYS A 14 3.29 6.05 -6.22
N GLY A 15 2.46 6.73 -7.02
CA GLY A 15 2.50 6.61 -8.47
C GLY A 15 1.69 5.45 -9.01
N TYR A 16 0.86 5.73 -10.01
CA TYR A 16 -0.04 4.71 -10.55
C TYR A 16 0.72 3.56 -11.23
N ARG A 17 1.89 3.86 -11.75
CA ARG A 17 2.70 2.81 -12.38
C ARG A 17 3.11 1.73 -11.39
N ARG A 18 3.42 2.13 -10.16
CA ARG A 18 3.71 1.14 -9.11
C ARG A 18 2.47 0.35 -8.75
N VAL A 19 1.30 1.00 -8.75
CA VAL A 19 0.03 0.30 -8.49
C VAL A 19 -0.18 -0.80 -9.50
N GLU A 20 0.04 -0.52 -10.78
CA GLU A 20 -0.10 -1.52 -11.83
C GLU A 20 0.83 -2.71 -11.58
N ARG A 21 2.06 -2.44 -11.19
CA ARG A 21 3.03 -3.50 -10.91
C ARG A 21 2.63 -4.31 -9.67
N VAL A 22 2.05 -3.65 -8.68
CA VAL A 22 1.53 -4.34 -7.50
C VAL A 22 0.39 -5.26 -7.88
N MET A 23 -0.51 -4.81 -8.75
CA MET A 23 -1.60 -5.67 -9.21
C MET A 23 -1.08 -6.90 -9.94
N GLU A 24 -0.09 -6.70 -10.82
CA GLU A 24 0.54 -7.83 -11.50
C GLU A 24 1.15 -8.81 -10.49
N GLY A 25 1.84 -8.27 -9.49
CA GLY A 25 2.44 -9.09 -8.46
C GLY A 25 1.43 -9.88 -7.65
N PHE A 26 0.33 -9.25 -7.28
CA PHE A 26 -0.73 -9.95 -6.55
C PHE A 26 -1.27 -11.12 -7.37
N LEU A 27 -1.51 -10.90 -8.66
CA LEU A 27 -2.01 -11.97 -9.53
C LEU A 27 -1.00 -13.11 -9.63
N GLU A 28 0.28 -12.78 -9.74
CA GLU A 28 1.33 -13.79 -9.86
C GLU A 28 1.43 -14.68 -8.63
N ILE A 29 1.18 -14.13 -7.45
CA ILE A 29 1.24 -14.93 -6.22
C ILE A 29 -0.11 -15.49 -5.81
N GLY A 30 -1.11 -15.36 -6.68
CA GLY A 30 -2.41 -15.97 -6.45
C GLY A 30 -3.32 -15.21 -5.50
N LEU A 31 -3.15 -13.91 -5.39
CA LEU A 31 -4.00 -13.06 -4.55
C LEU A 31 -4.84 -12.14 -5.44
N PRO A 32 -6.04 -12.58 -5.85
CA PRO A 32 -6.84 -11.81 -6.80
C PRO A 32 -7.67 -10.69 -6.17
N GLY A 33 -7.66 -10.56 -4.86
CA GLY A 33 -8.53 -9.60 -4.17
C GLY A 33 -7.77 -8.43 -3.59
N ALA A 34 -8.01 -7.26 -4.14
CA ALA A 34 -7.47 -6.02 -3.57
C ALA A 34 -8.39 -4.87 -3.94
N THR A 35 -8.44 -3.89 -3.06
CA THR A 35 -9.18 -2.66 -3.30
C THR A 35 -8.20 -1.50 -3.34
N ILE A 36 -8.30 -0.69 -4.37
CA ILE A 36 -7.42 0.47 -4.54
C ILE A 36 -8.24 1.73 -4.33
N VAL A 37 -7.74 2.61 -3.50
CA VAL A 37 -8.40 3.88 -3.18
C VAL A 37 -7.44 5.00 -3.48
N ASP A 38 -7.93 6.02 -4.19
CA ASP A 38 -7.16 7.25 -4.37
C ASP A 38 -6.97 7.91 -3.02
N ALA A 39 -5.76 8.35 -2.74
CA ALA A 39 -5.44 8.89 -1.43
C ALA A 39 -4.56 10.12 -1.57
N LYS A 40 -4.57 10.95 -0.55
CA LYS A 40 -3.69 12.10 -0.47
C LYS A 40 -2.80 11.96 0.74
N GLY A 41 -1.50 11.91 0.50
CA GLY A 41 -0.54 11.91 1.58
C GLY A 41 -0.32 13.31 2.11
N MET A 42 0.16 13.38 3.32
CA MET A 42 0.51 14.66 3.94
C MET A 42 1.51 15.45 3.09
N GLY A 43 2.50 14.73 2.54
CA GLY A 43 3.51 15.37 1.70
C GLY A 43 2.92 15.97 0.43
N GLN A 44 1.93 15.31 -0.16
CA GLN A 44 1.27 15.83 -1.34
C GLN A 44 0.51 17.12 -1.02
N ILE A 45 -0.22 17.13 0.09
CA ILE A 45 -0.96 18.30 0.51
C ILE A 45 -0.03 19.47 0.78
N VAL A 46 1.05 19.22 1.53
CA VAL A 46 2.03 20.24 1.86
C VAL A 46 2.72 20.79 0.62
N SER A 47 3.04 19.91 -0.34
CA SER A 47 3.83 20.29 -1.51
C SER A 47 3.02 20.98 -2.59
N THR A 48 1.72 20.67 -2.70
CA THR A 48 0.96 21.10 -3.88
C THR A 48 -0.30 21.91 -3.56
N GLU A 49 -0.90 21.73 -2.40
CA GLU A 49 -2.23 22.30 -2.18
C GLU A 49 -2.28 23.45 -1.20
N LEU A 50 -1.29 23.57 -0.32
CA LEU A 50 -1.33 24.60 0.72
C LEU A 50 -0.06 25.45 0.65
N PRO A 51 -0.13 26.60 -0.02
CA PRO A 51 1.07 27.46 -0.14
C PRO A 51 1.68 27.86 1.19
N VAL A 52 0.88 27.92 2.24
CA VAL A 52 1.39 28.30 3.57
C VAL A 52 2.45 27.32 4.07
N PHE A 53 2.47 26.09 3.53
CA PHE A 53 3.45 25.10 3.93
C PHE A 53 4.65 25.00 3.00
N SER A 54 4.81 25.95 2.08
CA SER A 54 5.86 25.84 1.07
C SER A 54 7.26 25.70 1.67
N GLY A 55 7.50 26.24 2.84
CA GLY A 55 8.80 26.08 3.51
C GLY A 55 9.09 24.68 4.02
N PHE A 56 8.11 23.79 4.00
CA PHE A 56 8.27 22.43 4.51
C PHE A 56 8.40 21.38 3.40
N ARG A 57 8.46 21.81 2.15
CA ARG A 57 8.49 20.85 1.02
C ARG A 57 9.68 19.93 1.07
N SER A 58 10.80 20.41 1.59
CA SER A 58 12.01 19.58 1.63
C SER A 58 11.88 18.37 2.56
N LEU A 59 10.90 18.39 3.47
CA LEU A 59 10.63 17.24 4.33
C LEU A 59 9.92 16.10 3.61
N PHE A 60 9.41 16.34 2.40
CA PHE A 60 8.58 15.38 1.68
C PHE A 60 9.08 15.16 0.26
N PRO A 61 10.25 14.51 0.10
CA PRO A 61 10.75 14.21 -1.25
C PRO A 61 9.73 13.36 -2.00
N GLY A 62 9.44 13.76 -3.23
CA GLY A 62 8.43 13.08 -4.03
C GLY A 62 7.00 13.36 -3.59
N GLY A 63 6.79 14.39 -2.74
CA GLY A 63 5.48 14.66 -2.16
C GLY A 63 4.40 15.05 -3.15
N GLY A 64 4.77 15.49 -4.36
CA GLY A 64 3.79 15.85 -5.39
C GLY A 64 3.18 14.65 -6.10
N GLU A 65 3.72 13.47 -5.89
CA GLU A 65 3.22 12.26 -6.54
C GLU A 65 1.92 11.78 -5.89
N GLU A 66 0.99 11.30 -6.73
CA GLU A 66 -0.27 10.76 -6.24
C GLU A 66 -0.05 9.50 -5.41
N SER A 67 -0.85 9.35 -4.37
CA SER A 67 -0.79 8.18 -3.50
C SER A 67 -2.01 7.31 -3.69
N TYR A 68 -1.82 6.02 -3.48
CA TYR A 68 -2.90 5.04 -3.58
C TYR A 68 -2.83 4.12 -2.38
N LEU A 69 -4.01 3.87 -1.82
CA LEU A 69 -4.15 2.96 -0.69
C LEU A 69 -4.61 1.62 -1.24
N ILE A 70 -3.84 0.58 -0.97
CA ILE A 70 -4.19 -0.77 -1.43
C ILE A 70 -4.53 -1.60 -0.21
N LEU A 71 -5.71 -2.19 -0.23
CA LEU A 71 -6.23 -3.00 0.86
C LEU A 71 -6.45 -4.41 0.36
N SER A 72 -5.93 -5.39 1.06
CA SER A 72 -6.16 -6.79 0.69
C SER A 72 -6.22 -7.65 1.93
N VAL A 73 -7.32 -8.40 2.07
CA VAL A 73 -7.45 -9.36 3.15
C VAL A 73 -6.88 -10.68 2.64
N VAL A 74 -5.86 -11.18 3.32
CA VAL A 74 -5.16 -12.39 2.90
C VAL A 74 -5.13 -13.38 4.05
N ALA A 75 -4.92 -14.65 3.71
CA ALA A 75 -4.69 -15.65 4.72
C ALA A 75 -3.35 -15.39 5.40
N ALA A 76 -3.26 -15.73 6.68
CA ALA A 76 -2.04 -15.43 7.45
C ALA A 76 -0.79 -16.01 6.80
N GLU A 77 -0.89 -17.19 6.21
CA GLU A 77 0.26 -17.84 5.57
C GLU A 77 0.69 -17.15 4.27
N GLN A 78 -0.11 -16.24 3.75
CA GLN A 78 0.23 -15.51 2.52
C GLN A 78 0.86 -14.15 2.79
N VAL A 79 0.92 -13.74 4.03
CA VAL A 79 1.37 -12.39 4.38
C VAL A 79 2.81 -12.14 3.97
N GLU A 80 3.70 -13.09 4.27
CA GLU A 80 5.12 -12.88 3.94
C GLU A 80 5.35 -12.77 2.45
N GLU A 81 4.65 -13.59 1.68
CA GLU A 81 4.76 -13.54 0.22
C GLU A 81 4.23 -12.22 -0.32
N ALA A 82 3.11 -11.75 0.22
CA ALA A 82 2.53 -10.47 -0.21
C ALA A 82 3.46 -9.31 0.11
N ILE A 83 4.02 -9.30 1.32
CA ILE A 83 4.94 -8.24 1.72
C ILE A 83 6.21 -8.28 0.88
N GLY A 84 6.73 -9.48 0.61
CA GLY A 84 7.91 -9.62 -0.23
C GLY A 84 7.71 -9.07 -1.62
N MET A 85 6.55 -9.35 -2.22
CA MET A 85 6.22 -8.81 -3.52
C MET A 85 6.12 -7.28 -3.48
N LEU A 86 5.48 -6.74 -2.45
CA LEU A 86 5.35 -5.29 -2.31
C LEU A 86 6.72 -4.61 -2.16
N ARG A 87 7.62 -5.24 -1.40
CA ARG A 87 8.98 -4.73 -1.28
C ARG A 87 9.69 -4.68 -2.62
N ASP A 88 9.54 -5.73 -3.41
CA ASP A 88 10.19 -5.78 -4.73
C ASP A 88 9.70 -4.64 -5.62
N VAL A 89 8.40 -4.42 -5.63
CA VAL A 89 7.82 -3.38 -6.48
C VAL A 89 8.17 -1.98 -5.98
N CYS A 90 8.18 -1.79 -4.67
CA CYS A 90 8.34 -0.47 -4.06
C CYS A 90 9.75 -0.22 -3.52
N GLU A 91 10.73 -0.94 -4.05
CA GLU A 91 12.14 -0.73 -3.74
C GLU A 91 12.40 -0.84 -2.24
N ASP A 92 11.79 -1.85 -1.65
CA ASP A 92 11.96 -2.21 -0.24
C ASP A 92 11.42 -1.14 0.73
N PHE A 93 10.73 -0.12 0.21
CA PHE A 93 10.21 1.00 1.00
C PHE A 93 11.30 1.74 1.79
N SER A 94 12.55 1.55 1.40
CA SER A 94 13.66 2.12 2.15
C SER A 94 13.89 3.59 1.84
N ALA A 95 13.51 4.02 0.63
CA ALA A 95 13.65 5.41 0.25
C ALA A 95 12.43 6.21 0.73
N LYS A 96 12.68 7.42 1.20
CA LYS A 96 11.60 8.31 1.58
C LYS A 96 10.70 8.59 0.38
N GLY A 97 9.39 8.59 0.63
CA GLY A 97 8.42 8.91 -0.41
C GLY A 97 8.02 7.76 -1.30
N THR A 98 8.49 6.54 -1.04
CA THR A 98 8.06 5.39 -1.84
C THR A 98 6.79 4.74 -1.32
N GLY A 99 6.50 4.89 -0.02
CA GLY A 99 5.30 4.34 0.57
C GLY A 99 5.58 3.58 1.85
N ILE A 100 4.56 2.91 2.33
CA ILE A 100 4.67 2.04 3.52
C ILE A 100 3.77 0.83 3.32
N VAL A 101 4.06 -0.22 4.05
CA VAL A 101 3.19 -1.39 4.12
C VAL A 101 3.12 -1.85 5.57
N PHE A 102 1.93 -2.24 5.99
CA PHE A 102 1.73 -2.80 7.33
C PHE A 102 0.55 -3.75 7.29
N THR A 103 0.41 -4.53 8.35
CA THR A 103 -0.69 -5.50 8.42
C THR A 103 -1.41 -5.37 9.74
N LEU A 104 -2.67 -5.80 9.73
CA LEU A 104 -3.52 -5.83 10.91
C LEU A 104 -4.25 -7.17 10.97
N PRO A 105 -4.43 -7.74 12.16
CA PRO A 105 -5.28 -8.92 12.28
C PRO A 105 -6.73 -8.58 11.92
N VAL A 106 -7.39 -9.50 11.24
CA VAL A 106 -8.81 -9.36 10.93
C VAL A 106 -9.57 -10.29 11.86
N SER A 107 -10.36 -9.72 12.77
CA SER A 107 -11.06 -10.51 13.77
C SER A 107 -12.36 -11.11 13.27
N GLY A 108 -12.95 -10.55 12.22
CA GLY A 108 -14.17 -11.07 11.63
C GLY A 108 -14.13 -10.89 10.13
N PHE A 109 -14.60 -11.88 9.40
CA PHE A 109 -14.55 -11.83 7.93
C PHE A 109 -15.76 -12.57 7.37
N VAL A 110 -16.45 -11.90 6.44
CA VAL A 110 -17.53 -12.49 5.67
C VAL A 110 -17.24 -12.24 4.22
N GLY A 111 -17.09 -13.29 3.45
CA GLY A 111 -16.78 -13.18 2.01
C GLY A 111 -16.34 -14.52 1.47
N PRO A 112 -16.00 -14.59 0.17
CA PRO A 112 -15.51 -15.84 -0.41
C PRO A 112 -14.20 -16.22 0.27
N GLY A 113 -14.12 -17.48 0.63
CA GLY A 113 -13.02 -18.00 1.40
C GLY A 113 -11.76 -18.30 0.65
#